data_7f4941e253de9b5742de15d0ea8c31d4
#
_entry.id   7f4941e253de9b5742de15d0ea8c31d4
#
_cell.length_a   1.000
_cell.length_b   1.000
_cell.length_c   1.000
_cell.angle_alpha   90.00
_cell.angle_beta   90.00
_cell.angle_gamma   90.00
#
_symmetry.space_group_name_H-M   'P 1'
#
loop_
_entity.id
_entity.type
_entity.pdbx_description
1 polymer ?
#
loop_
_entity_poly.entity_id
_entity_poly.type
_entity_poly.pdbx_seq_one_letter_code
_entity_poly.pdbx_strand_id
1 'polypeptide(L)'
;MEQPLCAPQPTRKSGPKAYIRYNRAMNTPTARRHRIAVIAFDGITPFHLSVPGMVFRDAQIFDLRICAADPSPLRTTAGFDITVRHTLRALTDADIVIVPTWHDDCRPAPAKLLEALRRSHKRGARLVGLCLGAFTLAEAGLLDQRRATTHWAYADTLAERYPAIAVDSEVLYVDDEILTSAGVAAGLDCCLHLLRQLCGADAANHVARQLVVAPHRQGGQAQFIERPVPASGSDDRFTQVLDWVNRHLAEHHSIDTLATRAAMSRRNFTRHFRDATGTSFKQWLLNQRVTHAQRLLETSELSMEMVAQEAGFGSALSLRQHFRAHLRTSPSDYRRQFRAGG
;
A
#
# COMPACT_ATOMS: atom_id res chain seq x y z
N MET A 1 -29.50 11.40 47.71
CA MET A 1 -29.10 12.48 46.78
C MET A 1 -28.35 11.81 45.64
N GLU A 2 -29.10 11.47 44.60
CA GLU A 2 -28.55 10.87 43.38
C GLU A 2 -28.12 11.98 42.41
N GLN A 3 -26.88 11.90 41.94
CA GLN A 3 -26.39 12.82 40.88
C GLN A 3 -26.96 12.41 39.51
N PRO A 4 -27.41 13.33 38.67
CA PRO A 4 -27.94 13.01 37.35
C PRO A 4 -26.81 12.62 36.37
N LEU A 5 -26.97 11.47 35.73
CA LEU A 5 -26.15 10.99 34.63
C LEU A 5 -26.15 12.01 33.47
N CYS A 6 -24.96 12.33 33.02
CA CYS A 6 -24.67 13.22 31.92
C CYS A 6 -25.38 12.76 30.62
N ALA A 7 -26.22 13.60 30.05
CA ALA A 7 -26.88 13.35 28.79
C ALA A 7 -25.85 13.29 27.63
N PRO A 8 -25.97 12.36 26.68
CA PRO A 8 -25.06 12.29 25.54
C PRO A 8 -25.25 13.50 24.61
N GLN A 9 -24.12 14.16 24.29
CA GLN A 9 -24.13 15.23 23.27
C GLN A 9 -24.49 14.67 21.89
N PRO A 10 -25.20 15.43 21.04
CA PRO A 10 -25.57 14.96 19.72
C PRO A 10 -24.33 14.79 18.86
N THR A 11 -24.03 13.55 18.51
CA THR A 11 -23.02 13.20 17.50
C THR A 11 -23.35 13.89 16.18
N ARG A 12 -22.43 14.72 15.67
CA ARG A 12 -22.50 15.23 14.29
C ARG A 12 -22.63 14.02 13.34
N LYS A 13 -23.83 13.82 12.83
CA LYS A 13 -24.09 12.88 11.75
C LYS A 13 -23.29 13.32 10.54
N SER A 14 -22.14 12.72 10.32
CA SER A 14 -21.50 12.66 9.01
C SER A 14 -22.41 11.81 8.13
N GLY A 15 -23.38 12.47 7.56
CA GLY A 15 -24.56 11.85 7.00
C GLY A 15 -24.31 11.21 5.64
N PRO A 16 -25.35 10.61 5.09
CA PRO A 16 -25.40 9.81 3.86
C PRO A 16 -24.87 10.50 2.59
N LYS A 17 -24.56 11.81 2.65
CA LYS A 17 -24.11 12.59 1.47
C LYS A 17 -22.77 12.14 0.88
N ALA A 18 -21.82 11.66 1.69
CA ALA A 18 -20.53 11.14 1.18
C ALA A 18 -20.70 9.76 0.54
N TYR A 19 -21.56 8.91 1.12
CA TYR A 19 -21.92 7.60 0.57
C TYR A 19 -22.73 7.74 -0.73
N ILE A 20 -23.64 8.72 -0.78
CA ILE A 20 -24.45 9.03 -1.98
C ILE A 20 -23.57 9.61 -3.10
N ARG A 21 -22.56 10.44 -2.79
CA ARG A 21 -21.60 10.93 -3.80
C ARG A 21 -20.69 9.84 -4.35
N TYR A 22 -20.19 8.94 -3.48
CA TYR A 22 -19.42 7.77 -3.88
C TYR A 22 -20.24 6.88 -4.84
N ASN A 23 -21.48 6.54 -4.47
CA ASN A 23 -22.37 5.76 -5.32
C ASN A 23 -22.79 6.49 -6.60
N ARG A 24 -22.85 7.84 -6.62
CA ARG A 24 -23.26 8.62 -7.78
C ARG A 24 -22.13 8.78 -8.82
N ALA A 25 -20.87 8.88 -8.39
CA ALA A 25 -19.70 8.87 -9.27
C ALA A 25 -19.47 7.50 -9.91
N MET A 26 -19.99 6.43 -9.28
CA MET A 26 -19.85 5.03 -9.72
C MET A 26 -21.04 4.51 -10.53
N ASN A 27 -22.16 5.28 -10.62
CA ASN A 27 -23.36 4.94 -11.37
C ASN A 27 -23.29 5.38 -12.85
N THR A 28 -22.19 5.13 -13.54
CA THR A 28 -22.19 5.10 -15.00
C THR A 28 -22.69 3.71 -15.45
N PRO A 29 -23.83 3.57 -16.15
CA PRO A 29 -24.55 2.30 -16.32
C PRO A 29 -23.91 1.26 -17.24
N THR A 30 -22.62 1.33 -17.59
CA THR A 30 -21.98 0.41 -18.55
C THR A 30 -20.50 0.10 -18.31
N ALA A 31 -19.91 0.50 -17.18
CA ALA A 31 -18.52 0.14 -16.90
C ALA A 31 -18.43 -1.37 -16.59
N ARG A 32 -17.69 -2.12 -17.40
CA ARG A 32 -17.38 -3.53 -17.14
C ARG A 32 -16.71 -3.66 -15.78
N ARG A 33 -17.25 -4.52 -14.90
CA ARG A 33 -16.64 -4.82 -13.60
C ARG A 33 -15.24 -5.40 -13.77
N HIS A 34 -14.31 -4.99 -12.93
CA HIS A 34 -12.98 -5.60 -12.87
C HIS A 34 -13.07 -7.00 -12.26
N ARG A 35 -12.64 -8.01 -12.99
CA ARG A 35 -12.59 -9.41 -12.52
C ARG A 35 -11.27 -9.64 -11.82
N ILE A 36 -11.33 -9.90 -10.51
CA ILE A 36 -10.17 -10.12 -9.65
C ILE A 36 -10.18 -11.58 -9.20
N ALA A 37 -9.12 -12.33 -9.55
CA ALA A 37 -8.89 -13.68 -9.05
C ALA A 37 -7.86 -13.62 -7.92
N VAL A 38 -8.19 -14.16 -6.74
CA VAL A 38 -7.29 -14.27 -5.59
C VAL A 38 -6.99 -15.74 -5.34
N ILE A 39 -5.72 -16.10 -5.32
CA ILE A 39 -5.29 -17.48 -5.13
C ILE A 39 -5.41 -17.88 -3.66
N ALA A 40 -6.05 -19.03 -3.41
CA ALA A 40 -6.08 -19.71 -2.13
C ALA A 40 -5.48 -21.10 -2.27
N PHE A 41 -4.78 -21.58 -1.23
CA PHE A 41 -4.09 -22.86 -1.19
C PHE A 41 -4.22 -23.49 0.20
N ASP A 42 -3.96 -24.78 0.32
CA ASP A 42 -4.03 -25.49 1.60
C ASP A 42 -2.95 -25.00 2.56
N GLY A 43 -3.33 -24.62 3.77
CA GLY A 43 -2.46 -23.99 4.76
C GLY A 43 -2.32 -22.47 4.62
N ILE A 44 -3.20 -21.80 3.86
CA ILE A 44 -3.15 -20.35 3.72
C ILE A 44 -3.47 -19.62 5.03
N THR A 45 -2.73 -18.55 5.31
CA THR A 45 -3.04 -17.65 6.43
C THR A 45 -4.28 -16.80 6.11
N PRO A 46 -5.35 -16.85 6.92
CA PRO A 46 -6.60 -16.16 6.63
C PRO A 46 -6.47 -14.65 6.44
N PHE A 47 -5.56 -14.01 7.20
CA PHE A 47 -5.32 -12.58 7.09
C PHE A 47 -4.92 -12.20 5.66
N HIS A 48 -3.94 -12.91 5.05
CA HIS A 48 -3.49 -12.61 3.70
C HIS A 48 -4.59 -12.79 2.66
N LEU A 49 -5.41 -13.82 2.82
CA LEU A 49 -6.53 -14.08 1.93
C LEU A 49 -7.64 -13.03 2.05
N SER A 50 -7.87 -12.51 3.26
CA SER A 50 -8.95 -11.55 3.52
C SER A 50 -8.66 -10.13 3.02
N VAL A 51 -7.39 -9.72 2.96
CA VAL A 51 -6.98 -8.36 2.59
C VAL A 51 -7.54 -7.92 1.23
N PRO A 52 -7.38 -8.67 0.12
CA PRO A 52 -8.01 -8.31 -1.16
C PRO A 52 -9.53 -8.25 -1.06
N GLY A 53 -10.15 -9.18 -0.31
CA GLY A 53 -11.61 -9.23 -0.11
C GLY A 53 -12.16 -8.01 0.62
N MET A 54 -11.38 -7.44 1.55
CA MET A 54 -11.77 -6.23 2.28
C MET A 54 -11.66 -4.97 1.42
N VAL A 55 -10.63 -4.89 0.58
CA VAL A 55 -10.38 -3.72 -0.26
C VAL A 55 -11.28 -3.69 -1.50
N PHE A 56 -11.45 -4.83 -2.19
CA PHE A 56 -12.20 -4.95 -3.44
C PHE A 56 -13.61 -5.53 -3.23
N ARG A 57 -14.25 -5.18 -2.12
CA ARG A 57 -15.55 -5.75 -1.70
C ARG A 57 -16.77 -5.19 -2.44
N ASP A 58 -16.63 -4.07 -3.15
CA ASP A 58 -17.75 -3.45 -3.86
C ASP A 58 -18.12 -4.27 -5.11
N ALA A 59 -19.19 -5.06 -4.98
CA ALA A 59 -19.65 -5.96 -6.04
C ALA A 59 -20.23 -5.23 -7.27
N GLN A 60 -20.42 -3.91 -7.22
CA GLN A 60 -20.83 -3.13 -8.39
C GLN A 60 -19.63 -2.88 -9.31
N ILE A 61 -18.40 -2.80 -8.74
CA ILE A 61 -17.17 -2.47 -9.44
C ILE A 61 -16.33 -3.71 -9.69
N PHE A 62 -16.29 -4.62 -8.71
CA PHE A 62 -15.43 -5.78 -8.70
C PHE A 62 -16.22 -7.09 -8.74
N ASP A 63 -15.77 -8.02 -9.57
CA ASP A 63 -16.12 -9.43 -9.52
C ASP A 63 -14.93 -10.18 -8.89
N LEU A 64 -14.93 -10.23 -7.54
CA LEU A 64 -13.87 -10.86 -6.77
C LEU A 64 -14.14 -12.37 -6.64
N ARG A 65 -13.17 -13.18 -7.09
CA ARG A 65 -13.22 -14.64 -7.09
C ARG A 65 -12.06 -15.20 -6.31
N ILE A 66 -12.33 -15.90 -5.20
CA ILE A 66 -11.32 -16.69 -4.51
C ILE A 66 -11.18 -18.03 -5.27
N CYS A 67 -9.94 -18.36 -5.68
CA CYS A 67 -9.65 -19.50 -6.58
C CYS A 67 -8.72 -20.49 -5.89
N ALA A 68 -9.16 -21.73 -5.72
CA ALA A 68 -8.36 -22.78 -5.09
C ALA A 68 -7.26 -23.30 -6.05
N ALA A 69 -6.01 -23.30 -5.57
CA ALA A 69 -4.88 -23.98 -6.21
C ALA A 69 -4.87 -25.48 -5.88
N ASP A 70 -5.42 -25.85 -4.73
CA ASP A 70 -5.54 -27.21 -4.21
C ASP A 70 -7.00 -27.67 -4.14
N PRO A 71 -7.30 -28.96 -3.95
CA PRO A 71 -8.66 -29.43 -3.73
C PRO A 71 -9.33 -28.81 -2.51
N SER A 72 -10.57 -28.31 -2.68
CA SER A 72 -11.37 -27.74 -1.58
C SER A 72 -12.10 -28.85 -0.80
N PRO A 73 -12.30 -28.75 0.54
CA PRO A 73 -11.99 -27.60 1.40
C PRO A 73 -10.49 -27.42 1.65
N LEU A 74 -10.07 -26.17 1.88
CA LEU A 74 -8.69 -25.81 2.19
C LEU A 74 -8.56 -25.58 3.69
N ARG A 75 -7.53 -26.13 4.32
CA ARG A 75 -7.16 -25.84 5.70
C ARG A 75 -6.55 -24.45 5.79
N THR A 76 -6.69 -23.79 6.92
CA THR A 76 -6.01 -22.53 7.21
C THR A 76 -5.02 -22.69 8.38
N THR A 77 -4.09 -21.76 8.50
CA THR A 77 -3.17 -21.71 9.64
C THR A 77 -3.86 -21.30 10.96
N ALA A 78 -5.13 -20.88 10.91
CA ALA A 78 -5.89 -20.43 12.08
C ALA A 78 -6.83 -21.51 12.67
N GLY A 79 -6.73 -22.78 12.20
CA GLY A 79 -7.46 -23.91 12.76
C GLY A 79 -8.91 -24.04 12.28
N PHE A 80 -9.28 -23.40 11.18
CA PHE A 80 -10.55 -23.62 10.49
C PHE A 80 -10.35 -23.85 9.01
N ASP A 81 -11.32 -24.48 8.36
CA ASP A 81 -11.31 -24.77 6.94
C ASP A 81 -12.14 -23.76 6.16
N ILE A 82 -11.77 -23.55 4.91
CA ILE A 82 -12.54 -22.71 3.97
C ILE A 82 -12.96 -23.52 2.74
N THR A 83 -14.19 -23.33 2.32
CA THR A 83 -14.71 -23.88 1.06
C THR A 83 -14.62 -22.82 -0.03
N VAL A 84 -13.89 -23.12 -1.10
CA VAL A 84 -13.65 -22.23 -2.23
C VAL A 84 -14.45 -22.70 -3.44
N ARG A 85 -15.22 -21.80 -4.06
CA ARG A 85 -16.12 -22.14 -5.19
C ARG A 85 -15.42 -22.19 -6.55
N HIS A 86 -14.38 -21.37 -6.72
CA HIS A 86 -13.68 -21.26 -8.00
C HIS A 86 -12.38 -22.04 -7.99
N THR A 87 -12.00 -22.57 -9.13
CA THR A 87 -10.70 -23.20 -9.39
C THR A 87 -9.80 -22.26 -10.19
N LEU A 88 -8.59 -22.67 -10.53
CA LEU A 88 -7.66 -21.91 -11.39
C LEU A 88 -8.25 -21.56 -12.78
N ARG A 89 -9.39 -22.15 -13.17
CA ARG A 89 -10.09 -21.76 -14.40
C ARG A 89 -10.55 -20.29 -14.35
N ALA A 90 -10.85 -19.75 -13.18
CA ALA A 90 -11.25 -18.34 -13.05
C ALA A 90 -10.14 -17.35 -13.42
N LEU A 91 -8.89 -17.80 -13.53
CA LEU A 91 -7.79 -16.97 -13.99
C LEU A 91 -7.86 -16.71 -15.50
N THR A 92 -8.59 -17.52 -16.28
CA THR A 92 -8.62 -17.41 -17.75
C THR A 92 -9.26 -16.13 -18.26
N ASP A 93 -10.09 -15.49 -17.46
CA ASP A 93 -10.79 -14.24 -17.81
C ASP A 93 -10.56 -13.11 -16.78
N ALA A 94 -9.75 -13.33 -15.74
CA ALA A 94 -9.44 -12.32 -14.74
C ALA A 94 -8.65 -11.14 -15.33
N ASP A 95 -9.03 -9.93 -14.99
CA ASP A 95 -8.31 -8.71 -15.35
C ASP A 95 -7.13 -8.48 -14.39
N ILE A 96 -7.26 -8.98 -13.14
CA ILE A 96 -6.25 -8.89 -12.09
C ILE A 96 -6.13 -10.25 -11.41
N VAL A 97 -4.91 -10.71 -11.18
CA VAL A 97 -4.63 -11.95 -10.42
C VAL A 97 -3.75 -11.61 -9.22
N ILE A 98 -4.22 -11.94 -8.02
CA ILE A 98 -3.51 -11.69 -6.77
C ILE A 98 -3.07 -13.02 -6.15
N VAL A 99 -1.77 -13.17 -5.94
CA VAL A 99 -1.18 -14.22 -5.09
C VAL A 99 -0.91 -13.60 -3.73
N PRO A 100 -1.79 -13.81 -2.73
CA PRO A 100 -1.77 -13.02 -1.49
C PRO A 100 -0.65 -13.40 -0.53
N THR A 101 -0.13 -14.61 -0.63
CA THR A 101 1.06 -15.15 0.03
C THR A 101 1.39 -16.50 -0.57
N TRP A 102 2.43 -17.17 -0.06
CA TRP A 102 2.76 -18.56 -0.30
C TRP A 102 3.18 -19.23 1.01
N HIS A 103 3.58 -20.50 0.95
CA HIS A 103 4.05 -21.25 2.12
C HIS A 103 5.36 -20.69 2.68
N ASP A 104 5.50 -20.67 4.00
CA ASP A 104 6.66 -20.12 4.71
C ASP A 104 7.97 -20.87 4.42
N ASP A 105 7.90 -22.15 4.04
CA ASP A 105 9.06 -22.92 3.58
C ASP A 105 9.43 -22.62 2.12
N CYS A 106 8.72 -21.73 1.47
CA CYS A 106 8.92 -21.32 0.07
C CYS A 106 8.99 -22.53 -0.88
N ARG A 107 8.18 -23.58 -0.60
CA ARG A 107 8.09 -24.80 -1.43
C ARG A 107 7.63 -24.46 -2.84
N PRO A 108 8.01 -25.29 -3.85
CA PRO A 108 7.59 -25.08 -5.22
C PRO A 108 6.06 -25.02 -5.37
N ALA A 109 5.60 -24.12 -6.21
CA ALA A 109 4.20 -24.01 -6.54
C ALA A 109 3.79 -25.08 -7.56
N PRO A 110 2.53 -25.57 -7.53
CA PRO A 110 2.06 -26.54 -8.51
C PRO A 110 2.23 -26.03 -9.96
N ALA A 111 2.74 -26.88 -10.85
CA ALA A 111 2.97 -26.51 -12.25
C ALA A 111 1.73 -25.92 -12.94
N LYS A 112 0.52 -26.41 -12.57
CA LYS A 112 -0.75 -25.88 -13.07
C LYS A 112 -0.98 -24.42 -12.67
N LEU A 113 -0.57 -24.02 -11.45
CA LEU A 113 -0.68 -22.62 -10.98
C LEU A 113 0.31 -21.74 -11.74
N LEU A 114 1.59 -22.17 -11.86
CA LEU A 114 2.61 -21.41 -12.59
C LEU A 114 2.21 -21.18 -14.05
N GLU A 115 1.69 -22.20 -14.70
CA GLU A 115 1.20 -22.09 -16.08
C GLU A 115 -0.02 -21.14 -16.20
N ALA A 116 -0.95 -21.22 -15.25
CA ALA A 116 -2.11 -20.32 -15.24
C ALA A 116 -1.69 -18.86 -15.04
N LEU A 117 -0.71 -18.57 -14.19
CA LEU A 117 -0.14 -17.24 -13.99
C LEU A 117 0.53 -16.71 -15.28
N ARG A 118 1.38 -17.53 -15.93
CA ARG A 118 2.03 -17.17 -17.22
C ARG A 118 0.99 -16.85 -18.29
N ARG A 119 -0.06 -17.67 -18.42
CA ARG A 119 -1.15 -17.43 -19.38
C ARG A 119 -1.91 -16.14 -19.07
N SER A 120 -2.18 -15.87 -17.78
CA SER A 120 -2.86 -14.64 -17.36
C SER A 120 -2.03 -13.41 -17.71
N HIS A 121 -0.72 -13.44 -17.41
CA HIS A 121 0.20 -12.36 -17.76
C HIS A 121 0.25 -12.13 -19.29
N LYS A 122 0.44 -13.21 -20.07
CA LYS A 122 0.47 -13.13 -21.56
C LYS A 122 -0.82 -12.54 -22.15
N ARG A 123 -1.95 -12.72 -21.49
CA ARG A 123 -3.25 -12.13 -21.88
C ARG A 123 -3.36 -10.66 -21.49
N GLY A 124 -2.44 -10.11 -20.71
CA GLY A 124 -2.45 -8.73 -20.23
C GLY A 124 -3.14 -8.52 -18.87
N ALA A 125 -3.38 -9.59 -18.10
CA ALA A 125 -3.85 -9.45 -16.73
C ALA A 125 -2.79 -8.81 -15.85
N ARG A 126 -3.18 -7.88 -14.97
CA ARG A 126 -2.31 -7.30 -13.95
C ARG A 126 -2.03 -8.35 -12.89
N LEU A 127 -0.77 -8.69 -12.68
CA LEU A 127 -0.38 -9.63 -11.63
C LEU A 127 0.06 -8.88 -10.36
N VAL A 128 -0.30 -9.45 -9.21
CA VAL A 128 0.01 -8.91 -7.89
C VAL A 128 0.53 -10.03 -6.99
N GLY A 129 1.73 -9.88 -6.48
CA GLY A 129 2.31 -10.79 -5.48
C GLY A 129 2.43 -10.08 -4.13
N LEU A 130 1.62 -10.48 -3.15
CA LEU A 130 1.73 -9.95 -1.80
C LEU A 130 2.57 -10.91 -0.95
N CYS A 131 3.39 -10.37 -0.06
CA CYS A 131 4.19 -11.20 0.84
C CYS A 131 5.00 -12.26 0.06
N LEU A 132 4.91 -13.53 0.47
CA LEU A 132 5.56 -14.66 -0.20
C LEU A 132 4.93 -15.02 -1.55
N GLY A 133 3.83 -14.38 -1.96
CA GLY A 133 3.29 -14.50 -3.31
C GLY A 133 4.27 -14.07 -4.41
N ALA A 134 5.28 -13.27 -4.07
CA ALA A 134 6.39 -12.93 -4.95
C ALA A 134 7.20 -14.16 -5.36
N PHE A 135 7.38 -15.16 -4.49
CA PHE A 135 8.08 -16.42 -4.82
C PHE A 135 7.37 -17.20 -5.92
N THR A 136 6.05 -17.32 -5.83
CA THR A 136 5.26 -17.99 -6.87
C THR A 136 5.37 -17.27 -8.23
N LEU A 137 5.40 -15.93 -8.24
CA LEU A 137 5.60 -15.15 -9.46
C LEU A 137 7.03 -15.28 -10.00
N ALA A 138 8.02 -15.32 -9.10
CA ALA A 138 9.43 -15.56 -9.45
C ALA A 138 9.64 -16.93 -10.06
N GLU A 139 9.07 -17.99 -9.45
CA GLU A 139 9.14 -19.37 -9.97
C GLU A 139 8.45 -19.51 -11.33
N ALA A 140 7.42 -18.70 -11.59
CA ALA A 140 6.82 -18.60 -12.90
C ALA A 140 7.70 -17.86 -13.93
N GLY A 141 8.88 -17.32 -13.57
CA GLY A 141 9.75 -16.51 -14.43
C GLY A 141 9.18 -15.13 -14.78
N LEU A 142 8.20 -14.68 -14.00
CA LEU A 142 7.46 -13.44 -14.30
C LEU A 142 8.12 -12.19 -13.72
N LEU A 143 9.06 -12.35 -12.78
CA LEU A 143 9.80 -11.27 -12.15
C LEU A 143 11.23 -11.09 -12.68
N ASP A 144 11.68 -11.92 -13.64
CA ASP A 144 13.01 -11.85 -14.23
C ASP A 144 13.28 -10.47 -14.85
N GLN A 145 14.45 -9.91 -14.57
CA GLN A 145 14.92 -8.58 -15.00
C GLN A 145 14.03 -7.41 -14.51
N ARG A 146 13.21 -7.64 -13.46
CA ARG A 146 12.31 -6.64 -12.86
C ARG A 146 12.72 -6.32 -11.44
N ARG A 147 12.26 -5.16 -10.97
CA ARG A 147 12.29 -4.87 -9.53
C ARG A 147 11.10 -5.54 -8.86
N ALA A 148 11.36 -6.13 -7.69
CA ALA A 148 10.31 -6.73 -6.87
C ALA A 148 10.64 -6.58 -5.38
N THR A 149 9.65 -6.76 -4.53
CA THR A 149 9.83 -6.90 -3.09
C THR A 149 9.03 -8.08 -2.57
N THR A 150 9.40 -8.53 -1.38
CA THR A 150 8.70 -9.56 -0.62
C THR A 150 8.79 -9.20 0.87
N HIS A 151 8.31 -10.07 1.75
CA HIS A 151 8.49 -9.88 3.19
C HIS A 151 9.98 -9.80 3.55
N TRP A 152 10.36 -8.81 4.37
CA TRP A 152 11.77 -8.51 4.70
C TRP A 152 12.57 -9.74 5.15
N ALA A 153 11.96 -10.63 5.96
CA ALA A 153 12.62 -11.84 6.45
C ALA A 153 12.95 -12.86 5.34
N TYR A 154 12.41 -12.69 4.14
CA TYR A 154 12.59 -13.60 3.00
C TYR A 154 13.23 -12.90 1.79
N ALA A 155 13.61 -11.64 1.91
CA ALA A 155 14.15 -10.86 0.80
C ALA A 155 15.47 -11.44 0.29
N ASP A 156 16.38 -11.79 1.20
CA ASP A 156 17.67 -12.42 0.87
C ASP A 156 17.44 -13.78 0.21
N THR A 157 16.53 -14.60 0.74
CA THR A 157 16.18 -15.92 0.15
C THR A 157 15.61 -15.75 -1.27
N LEU A 158 14.79 -14.71 -1.52
CA LEU A 158 14.28 -14.45 -2.86
C LEU A 158 15.40 -14.04 -3.82
N ALA A 159 16.30 -13.15 -3.38
CA ALA A 159 17.44 -12.70 -4.19
C ALA A 159 18.42 -13.84 -4.52
N GLU A 160 18.73 -14.69 -3.54
CA GLU A 160 19.61 -15.85 -3.73
C GLU A 160 19.01 -16.88 -4.67
N ARG A 161 17.72 -17.20 -4.52
CA ARG A 161 17.04 -18.21 -5.33
C ARG A 161 16.75 -17.74 -6.76
N TYR A 162 16.54 -16.45 -6.94
CA TYR A 162 16.18 -15.85 -8.24
C TYR A 162 17.06 -14.63 -8.56
N PRO A 163 18.34 -14.83 -8.88
CA PRO A 163 19.31 -13.74 -9.05
C PRO A 163 19.03 -12.80 -10.23
N ALA A 164 18.10 -13.18 -11.12
CA ALA A 164 17.64 -12.32 -12.20
C ALA A 164 16.68 -11.21 -11.73
N ILE A 165 16.24 -11.23 -10.47
CA ILE A 165 15.30 -10.27 -9.89
C ILE A 165 16.07 -9.20 -9.10
N ALA A 166 15.78 -7.92 -9.35
CA ALA A 166 16.29 -6.83 -8.51
C ALA A 166 15.41 -6.68 -7.25
N VAL A 167 15.74 -7.46 -6.20
CA VAL A 167 14.97 -7.45 -4.94
C VAL A 167 15.27 -6.19 -4.14
N ASP A 168 14.22 -5.48 -3.71
CA ASP A 168 14.28 -4.29 -2.87
C ASP A 168 13.59 -4.58 -1.53
N SER A 169 14.36 -4.86 -0.48
CA SER A 169 13.88 -5.17 0.86
C SER A 169 13.43 -3.96 1.68
N GLU A 170 13.79 -2.74 1.22
CA GLU A 170 13.58 -1.51 1.99
C GLU A 170 12.24 -0.81 1.67
N VAL A 171 11.35 -1.46 0.89
CA VAL A 171 10.11 -0.83 0.43
C VAL A 171 8.87 -1.63 0.81
N LEU A 172 7.73 -0.97 1.01
CA LEU A 172 6.46 -1.64 1.31
C LEU A 172 5.90 -2.36 0.08
N TYR A 173 6.04 -1.76 -1.09
CA TYR A 173 5.65 -2.37 -2.37
C TYR A 173 6.45 -1.75 -3.53
N VAL A 174 6.61 -2.55 -4.56
CA VAL A 174 7.16 -2.15 -5.87
C VAL A 174 6.03 -2.18 -6.87
N ASP A 175 5.74 -1.03 -7.48
CA ASP A 175 4.78 -0.88 -8.56
C ASP A 175 5.53 -0.80 -9.89
N ASP A 176 5.73 -1.96 -10.49
CA ASP A 176 6.29 -2.12 -11.82
C ASP A 176 5.24 -2.76 -12.74
N GLU A 177 5.59 -3.40 -13.84
CA GLU A 177 4.65 -4.17 -14.66
C GLU A 177 3.89 -5.21 -13.82
N ILE A 178 4.56 -5.80 -12.83
CA ILE A 178 3.96 -6.65 -11.80
C ILE A 178 4.08 -5.94 -10.46
N LEU A 179 2.98 -5.89 -9.74
CA LEU A 179 2.93 -5.25 -8.43
C LEU A 179 3.31 -6.27 -7.35
N THR A 180 4.34 -5.97 -6.53
CA THR A 180 4.76 -6.83 -5.43
C THR A 180 4.80 -6.06 -4.11
N SER A 181 4.52 -6.72 -2.99
CA SER A 181 4.54 -6.07 -1.68
C SER A 181 5.19 -6.91 -0.58
N ALA A 182 5.65 -6.21 0.45
CA ALA A 182 6.22 -6.77 1.67
C ALA A 182 5.27 -7.68 2.47
N GLY A 183 3.98 -7.65 2.17
CA GLY A 183 3.01 -8.53 2.81
C GLY A 183 2.42 -8.01 4.12
N VAL A 184 1.56 -8.81 4.72
CA VAL A 184 0.78 -8.51 5.92
C VAL A 184 0.13 -7.12 5.83
N ALA A 185 0.47 -6.18 6.71
CA ALA A 185 -0.07 -4.81 6.67
C ALA A 185 0.30 -4.06 5.38
N ALA A 186 1.50 -4.26 4.85
CA ALA A 186 1.92 -3.67 3.58
C ALA A 186 1.13 -4.20 2.36
N GLY A 187 0.59 -5.43 2.46
CA GLY A 187 -0.35 -5.97 1.47
C GLY A 187 -1.64 -5.17 1.37
N LEU A 188 -2.12 -4.64 2.51
CA LEU A 188 -3.28 -3.73 2.54
C LEU A 188 -2.96 -2.39 1.85
N ASP A 189 -1.78 -1.80 2.13
CA ASP A 189 -1.33 -0.58 1.47
C ASP A 189 -1.20 -0.77 -0.05
N CYS A 190 -0.67 -1.92 -0.47
CA CYS A 190 -0.55 -2.31 -1.86
C CYS A 190 -1.92 -2.45 -2.55
N CYS A 191 -2.89 -3.10 -1.90
CA CYS A 191 -4.25 -3.21 -2.41
C CYS A 191 -4.97 -1.85 -2.47
N LEU A 192 -4.77 -0.97 -1.49
CA LEU A 192 -5.30 0.41 -1.52
C LEU A 192 -4.66 1.24 -2.63
N HIS A 193 -3.36 1.05 -2.88
CA HIS A 193 -2.67 1.66 -4.02
C HIS A 193 -3.26 1.20 -5.35
N LEU A 194 -3.47 -0.10 -5.53
CA LEU A 194 -4.13 -0.64 -6.72
C LEU A 194 -5.57 -0.12 -6.87
N LEU A 195 -6.35 -0.07 -5.78
CA LEU A 195 -7.70 0.51 -5.78
C LEU A 195 -7.67 1.98 -6.22
N ARG A 196 -6.67 2.75 -5.74
CA ARG A 196 -6.47 4.15 -6.13
C ARG A 196 -6.20 4.28 -7.65
N GLN A 197 -5.41 3.39 -8.22
CA GLN A 197 -5.15 3.37 -9.67
C GLN A 197 -6.40 3.04 -10.49
N LEU A 198 -7.24 2.12 -10.01
CA LEU A 198 -8.43 1.65 -10.72
C LEU A 198 -9.63 2.59 -10.60
N CYS A 199 -9.82 3.17 -9.42
CA CYS A 199 -11.06 3.87 -9.05
C CYS A 199 -10.83 5.29 -8.50
N GLY A 200 -9.58 5.77 -8.49
CA GLY A 200 -9.23 7.10 -8.01
C GLY A 200 -9.02 7.19 -6.49
N ALA A 201 -8.56 8.36 -6.06
CA ALA A 201 -8.18 8.64 -4.70
C ALA A 201 -9.35 8.58 -3.72
N ASP A 202 -10.52 9.07 -4.10
CA ASP A 202 -11.70 9.12 -3.23
C ASP A 202 -12.19 7.73 -2.85
N ALA A 203 -12.19 6.78 -3.80
CA ALA A 203 -12.52 5.39 -3.54
C ALA A 203 -11.55 4.76 -2.54
N ALA A 204 -10.25 4.92 -2.76
CA ALA A 204 -9.23 4.38 -1.87
C ALA A 204 -9.29 5.02 -0.47
N ASN A 205 -9.48 6.34 -0.39
CA ASN A 205 -9.63 7.07 0.88
C ASN A 205 -10.90 6.65 1.64
N HIS A 206 -11.99 6.35 0.92
CA HIS A 206 -13.22 5.86 1.53
C HIS A 206 -13.02 4.47 2.15
N VAL A 207 -12.42 3.53 1.41
CA VAL A 207 -12.13 2.17 1.90
C VAL A 207 -11.15 2.22 3.07
N ALA A 208 -10.06 3.01 2.97
CA ALA A 208 -9.09 3.17 4.06
C ALA A 208 -9.74 3.67 5.36
N ARG A 209 -10.67 4.63 5.28
CA ARG A 209 -11.45 5.09 6.45
C ARG A 209 -12.30 3.99 7.05
N GLN A 210 -12.94 3.17 6.23
CA GLN A 210 -13.75 2.04 6.72
C GLN A 210 -12.89 0.98 7.41
N LEU A 211 -11.67 0.79 6.95
CA LEU A 211 -10.68 -0.13 7.54
C LEU A 211 -9.90 0.49 8.70
N VAL A 212 -10.12 1.78 9.01
CA VAL A 212 -9.42 2.54 10.07
C VAL A 212 -7.90 2.52 9.87
N VAL A 213 -7.46 2.65 8.62
CA VAL A 213 -6.04 2.70 8.25
C VAL A 213 -5.71 4.02 7.55
N ALA A 214 -4.42 4.36 7.49
CA ALA A 214 -3.97 5.51 6.73
C ALA A 214 -4.38 5.37 5.25
N PRO A 215 -4.96 6.41 4.63
CA PRO A 215 -5.48 6.31 3.26
C PRO A 215 -4.39 6.13 2.20
N HIS A 216 -3.16 6.42 2.54
CA HIS A 216 -2.02 6.23 1.66
C HIS A 216 -0.72 6.09 2.45
N ARG A 217 -0.01 4.98 2.21
CA ARG A 217 1.40 4.79 2.57
C ARG A 217 2.18 4.58 1.29
N GLN A 218 3.31 5.28 1.17
CA GLN A 218 4.14 5.15 -0.02
C GLN A 218 4.85 3.81 -0.05
N GLY A 219 4.93 3.18 -1.21
CA GLY A 219 5.66 1.93 -1.40
C GLY A 219 7.12 2.00 -0.95
N GLY A 220 7.78 3.14 -1.13
CA GLY A 220 9.16 3.37 -0.71
C GLY A 220 9.40 3.60 0.80
N GLN A 221 8.42 3.34 1.69
CA GLN A 221 8.66 3.32 3.14
C GLN A 221 9.27 1.99 3.56
N ALA A 222 10.18 2.03 4.56
CA ALA A 222 10.80 0.83 5.10
C ALA A 222 9.76 -0.14 5.69
N GLN A 223 9.97 -1.44 5.45
CA GLN A 223 9.10 -2.51 5.93
C GLN A 223 9.21 -2.71 7.45
N PHE A 224 10.39 -2.52 7.98
CA PHE A 224 10.74 -2.88 9.35
C PHE A 224 11.48 -1.76 10.07
N ILE A 225 11.11 -1.52 11.32
CA ILE A 225 11.82 -0.68 12.27
C ILE A 225 12.36 -1.63 13.33
N GLU A 226 13.68 -1.84 13.38
CA GLU A 226 14.34 -2.85 14.21
C GLU A 226 14.11 -2.70 15.72
N ARG A 227 13.63 -1.56 16.19
CA ARG A 227 13.29 -1.32 17.60
C ARG A 227 11.96 -0.60 17.71
N PRO A 228 11.01 -1.16 18.48
CA PRO A 228 9.92 -0.34 19.03
C PRO A 228 10.58 0.79 19.82
N VAL A 229 10.12 2.02 19.59
CA VAL A 229 10.58 3.16 20.36
C VAL A 229 10.29 2.86 21.84
N PRO A 230 11.29 2.73 22.73
CA PRO A 230 11.03 2.54 24.15
C PRO A 230 10.26 3.75 24.68
N ALA A 231 9.22 3.53 25.45
CA ALA A 231 8.43 4.60 26.06
C ALA A 231 9.25 5.31 27.17
N SER A 232 10.18 6.16 26.77
CA SER A 232 10.94 7.04 27.67
C SER A 232 10.55 8.50 27.42
N GLY A 233 10.67 9.38 28.41
CA GLY A 233 10.31 10.80 28.25
C GLY A 233 11.12 11.54 27.16
N SER A 234 12.20 10.93 26.62
CA SER A 234 12.91 11.38 25.43
C SER A 234 12.14 11.06 24.13
N ASP A 235 11.36 9.97 24.13
CA ASP A 235 10.58 9.53 22.97
C ASP A 235 9.36 10.40 22.74
N ASP A 236 8.74 10.92 23.81
CA ASP A 236 7.65 11.89 23.70
C ASP A 236 8.10 13.16 23.01
N ARG A 237 9.29 13.68 23.33
CA ARG A 237 9.85 14.88 22.69
C ARG A 237 10.23 14.61 21.25
N PHE A 238 10.79 13.46 20.95
CA PHE A 238 11.13 13.06 19.59
C PHE A 238 9.87 12.95 18.73
N THR A 239 8.83 12.29 19.22
CA THR A 239 7.52 12.18 18.55
C THR A 239 6.91 13.57 18.32
N GLN A 240 6.92 14.44 19.31
CA GLN A 240 6.45 15.83 19.17
C GLN A 240 7.24 16.61 18.10
N VAL A 241 8.54 16.36 17.96
CA VAL A 241 9.34 16.96 16.90
C VAL A 241 8.91 16.47 15.53
N LEU A 242 8.65 15.16 15.36
CA LEU A 242 8.15 14.61 14.08
C LEU A 242 6.78 15.16 13.73
N ASP A 243 5.87 15.24 14.69
CA ASP A 243 4.54 15.82 14.52
C ASP A 243 4.61 17.30 14.16
N TRP A 244 5.56 18.02 14.75
CA TRP A 244 5.80 19.42 14.40
C TRP A 244 6.31 19.54 12.96
N VAL A 245 7.29 18.76 12.54
CA VAL A 245 7.79 18.74 11.15
C VAL A 245 6.67 18.42 10.17
N ASN A 246 5.82 17.45 10.48
CA ASN A 246 4.68 17.07 9.62
C ASN A 246 3.65 18.21 9.44
N ARG A 247 3.50 19.08 10.44
CA ARG A 247 2.63 20.26 10.35
C ARG A 247 3.30 21.46 9.64
N HIS A 248 4.63 21.40 9.45
CA HIS A 248 5.43 22.51 8.91
C HIS A 248 6.30 22.04 7.72
N LEU A 249 5.75 21.17 6.85
CA LEU A 249 6.51 20.55 5.75
C LEU A 249 7.12 21.53 4.76
N ALA A 250 6.48 22.70 4.60
CA ALA A 250 6.96 23.77 3.72
C ALA A 250 8.22 24.48 4.25
N GLU A 251 8.48 24.40 5.55
CA GLU A 251 9.60 25.09 6.18
C GLU A 251 10.95 24.38 5.94
N HIS A 252 12.04 25.11 6.14
CA HIS A 252 13.39 24.55 6.14
C HIS A 252 13.70 23.90 7.50
N HIS A 253 14.04 22.62 7.48
CA HIS A 253 14.40 21.85 8.68
C HIS A 253 15.88 21.49 8.67
N SER A 254 16.62 21.94 9.69
CA SER A 254 17.99 21.49 9.92
C SER A 254 18.02 20.41 11.02
N ILE A 255 18.91 19.43 10.88
CA ILE A 255 19.09 18.38 11.90
C ILE A 255 19.49 18.99 13.25
N ASP A 256 20.27 20.08 13.25
CA ASP A 256 20.71 20.74 14.47
C ASP A 256 19.53 21.36 15.25
N THR A 257 18.65 22.06 14.52
CA THR A 257 17.43 22.65 15.12
C THR A 257 16.50 21.57 15.68
N LEU A 258 16.33 20.46 14.96
CA LEU A 258 15.46 19.36 15.39
C LEU A 258 16.05 18.61 16.60
N ALA A 259 17.37 18.38 16.61
CA ALA A 259 18.08 17.77 17.72
C ALA A 259 17.94 18.61 18.99
N THR A 260 18.15 19.93 18.88
CA THR A 260 17.94 20.86 20.00
C THR A 260 16.50 20.79 20.52
N ARG A 261 15.51 20.78 19.63
CA ARG A 261 14.09 20.68 19.98
C ARG A 261 13.75 19.35 20.67
N ALA A 262 14.40 18.27 20.28
CA ALA A 262 14.27 16.95 20.92
C ALA A 262 15.11 16.82 22.20
N ALA A 263 15.85 17.83 22.62
CA ALA A 263 16.85 17.82 23.70
C ALA A 263 17.91 16.72 23.50
N MET A 264 18.36 16.53 22.26
CA MET A 264 19.37 15.54 21.87
C MET A 264 20.57 16.22 21.23
N SER A 265 21.75 15.56 21.29
CA SER A 265 22.85 15.92 20.39
C SER A 265 22.53 15.54 18.95
N ARG A 266 23.09 16.24 17.96
CA ARG A 266 22.94 15.94 16.53
C ARG A 266 23.21 14.45 16.22
N ARG A 267 24.28 13.87 16.78
CA ARG A 267 24.65 12.46 16.60
C ARG A 267 23.57 11.54 17.16
N ASN A 268 23.07 11.84 18.37
CA ASN A 268 22.05 11.04 19.02
C ASN A 268 20.71 11.12 18.28
N PHE A 269 20.31 12.34 17.87
CA PHE A 269 19.11 12.55 17.07
C PHE A 269 19.16 11.77 15.75
N THR A 270 20.26 11.86 15.01
CA THR A 270 20.41 11.17 13.70
C THR A 270 20.34 9.65 13.86
N ARG A 271 21.00 9.10 14.89
CA ARG A 271 20.95 7.68 15.19
C ARG A 271 19.55 7.26 15.60
N HIS A 272 18.96 7.94 16.58
CA HIS A 272 17.62 7.65 17.07
C HIS A 272 16.56 7.77 15.97
N PHE A 273 16.69 8.79 15.11
CA PHE A 273 15.82 8.94 13.96
C PHE A 273 15.90 7.74 13.02
N ARG A 274 17.10 7.28 12.70
CA ARG A 274 17.33 6.13 11.82
C ARG A 274 16.80 4.84 12.46
N ASP A 275 17.06 4.64 13.75
CA ASP A 275 16.56 3.49 14.52
C ASP A 275 15.01 3.49 14.60
N ALA A 276 14.39 4.67 14.74
CA ALA A 276 12.94 4.80 14.86
C ALA A 276 12.19 4.77 13.51
N THR A 277 12.81 5.22 12.41
CA THR A 277 12.12 5.39 11.12
C THR A 277 12.66 4.49 10.01
N GLY A 278 13.76 3.77 10.25
CA GLY A 278 14.44 2.95 9.25
C GLY A 278 15.15 3.73 8.14
N THR A 279 15.12 5.08 8.18
CA THR A 279 15.65 5.90 7.08
C THR A 279 16.32 7.19 7.57
N SER A 280 17.00 7.93 6.69
CA SER A 280 17.54 9.25 7.05
C SER A 280 16.43 10.30 7.15
N PHE A 281 16.62 11.33 8.00
CA PHE A 281 15.67 12.46 8.10
C PHE A 281 15.42 13.12 6.73
N LYS A 282 16.44 13.29 5.91
CA LYS A 282 16.30 13.88 4.58
C LYS A 282 15.36 13.07 3.69
N GLN A 283 15.54 11.76 3.67
CA GLN A 283 14.69 10.86 2.87
C GLN A 283 13.26 10.81 3.41
N TRP A 284 13.11 10.73 4.73
CA TRP A 284 11.80 10.76 5.37
C TRP A 284 11.04 12.05 5.07
N LEU A 285 11.69 13.21 5.24
CA LEU A 285 11.09 14.52 4.94
C LEU A 285 10.67 14.62 3.47
N LEU A 286 11.51 14.13 2.56
CA LEU A 286 11.19 14.10 1.14
C LEU A 286 9.94 13.25 0.87
N ASN A 287 9.83 12.08 1.50
CA ASN A 287 8.66 11.21 1.37
C ASN A 287 7.40 11.91 1.90
N GLN A 288 7.46 12.58 3.06
CA GLN A 288 6.32 13.35 3.59
C GLN A 288 5.88 14.47 2.63
N ARG A 289 6.84 15.21 2.05
CA ARG A 289 6.58 16.25 1.07
C ARG A 289 5.93 15.72 -0.21
N VAL A 290 6.41 14.57 -0.73
CA VAL A 290 5.79 13.93 -1.91
C VAL A 290 4.35 13.50 -1.58
N THR A 291 4.11 12.89 -0.43
CA THR A 291 2.75 12.51 0.02
C THR A 291 1.83 13.72 0.16
N HIS A 292 2.35 14.83 0.71
CA HIS A 292 1.57 16.05 0.81
C HIS A 292 1.25 16.66 -0.57
N ALA A 293 2.22 16.65 -1.48
CA ALA A 293 1.99 17.09 -2.87
C ALA A 293 0.93 16.22 -3.58
N GLN A 294 0.96 14.89 -3.41
CA GLN A 294 -0.08 14.00 -3.95
C GLN A 294 -1.46 14.42 -3.45
N ARG A 295 -1.61 14.62 -2.13
CA ARG A 295 -2.88 15.05 -1.54
C ARG A 295 -3.36 16.38 -2.12
N LEU A 296 -2.47 17.38 -2.27
CA LEU A 296 -2.81 18.66 -2.87
C LEU A 296 -3.23 18.52 -4.34
N LEU A 297 -2.54 17.67 -5.11
CA LEU A 297 -2.89 17.39 -6.51
C LEU A 297 -4.26 16.71 -6.65
N GLU A 298 -4.64 15.89 -5.69
CA GLU A 298 -5.91 15.16 -5.67
C GLU A 298 -7.09 16.02 -5.20
N THR A 299 -6.85 16.94 -4.24
CA THR A 299 -7.94 17.61 -3.50
C THR A 299 -8.06 19.11 -3.78
N SER A 300 -7.14 19.72 -4.55
CA SER A 300 -7.13 21.17 -4.79
C SER A 300 -6.90 21.55 -6.26
N GLU A 301 -7.30 22.78 -6.64
CA GLU A 301 -7.03 23.38 -7.95
C GLU A 301 -5.74 24.22 -7.99
N LEU A 302 -4.88 24.10 -6.97
CA LEU A 302 -3.65 24.87 -6.89
C LEU A 302 -2.76 24.68 -8.12
N SER A 303 -2.10 25.75 -8.56
CA SER A 303 -1.09 25.66 -9.63
C SER A 303 0.07 24.73 -9.23
N MET A 304 0.87 24.27 -10.18
CA MET A 304 2.02 23.42 -9.87
C MET A 304 3.05 24.15 -8.99
N GLU A 305 3.16 25.45 -9.16
CA GLU A 305 4.00 26.34 -8.36
C GLU A 305 3.50 26.41 -6.91
N MET A 306 2.20 26.58 -6.72
CA MET A 306 1.59 26.58 -5.38
C MET A 306 1.68 25.21 -4.70
N VAL A 307 1.44 24.13 -5.42
CA VAL A 307 1.62 22.77 -4.89
C VAL A 307 3.07 22.53 -4.45
N ALA A 308 4.04 23.00 -5.25
CA ALA A 308 5.45 22.89 -4.89
C ALA A 308 5.81 23.67 -3.63
N GLN A 309 5.24 24.86 -3.48
CA GLN A 309 5.46 25.74 -2.34
C GLN A 309 4.85 25.17 -1.06
N GLU A 310 3.57 24.80 -1.10
CA GLU A 310 2.82 24.21 0.03
C GLU A 310 3.42 22.87 0.48
N ALA A 311 3.89 22.07 -0.49
CA ALA A 311 4.54 20.80 -0.19
C ALA A 311 6.05 20.92 0.20
N GLY A 312 6.62 22.12 0.21
CA GLY A 312 7.99 22.38 0.66
C GLY A 312 9.09 22.04 -0.35
N PHE A 313 8.78 22.00 -1.66
CA PHE A 313 9.78 21.77 -2.72
C PHE A 313 10.46 23.07 -3.20
N GLY A 314 9.93 24.23 -2.85
CA GLY A 314 10.49 25.54 -3.21
C GLY A 314 10.31 25.92 -4.70
N SER A 315 10.19 24.96 -5.60
CA SER A 315 9.91 25.20 -7.02
C SER A 315 9.19 24.03 -7.71
N ALA A 316 8.41 24.32 -8.76
CA ALA A 316 7.76 23.29 -9.57
C ALA A 316 8.76 22.37 -10.26
N LEU A 317 9.97 22.82 -10.56
CA LEU A 317 11.03 21.98 -11.14
C LEU A 317 11.49 20.92 -10.12
N SER A 318 11.77 21.33 -8.89
CA SER A 318 12.13 20.43 -7.78
C SER A 318 11.03 19.43 -7.50
N LEU A 319 9.76 19.88 -7.45
CA LEU A 319 8.61 18.99 -7.33
C LEU A 319 8.57 17.94 -8.44
N ARG A 320 8.72 18.35 -9.73
CA ARG A 320 8.68 17.41 -10.86
C ARG A 320 9.80 16.37 -10.80
N GLN A 321 11.03 16.79 -10.44
CA GLN A 321 12.17 15.89 -10.32
C GLN A 321 11.94 14.82 -9.24
N HIS A 322 11.59 15.25 -8.03
CA HIS A 322 11.35 14.34 -6.92
C HIS A 322 10.11 13.47 -7.11
N PHE A 323 9.03 14.05 -7.64
CA PHE A 323 7.80 13.31 -7.92
C PHE A 323 8.03 12.21 -8.96
N ARG A 324 8.77 12.52 -10.06
CA ARG A 324 9.12 11.52 -11.07
C ARG A 324 10.06 10.45 -10.54
N ALA A 325 11.03 10.81 -9.70
CA ALA A 325 11.95 9.85 -9.07
C ALA A 325 11.23 8.87 -8.16
N HIS A 326 10.20 9.33 -7.42
CA HIS A 326 9.47 8.51 -6.44
C HIS A 326 8.28 7.76 -7.05
N LEU A 327 7.55 8.39 -7.97
CA LEU A 327 6.27 7.88 -8.48
C LEU A 327 6.29 7.53 -9.97
N ARG A 328 7.44 7.73 -10.64
CA ARG A 328 7.65 7.49 -12.09
C ARG A 328 6.63 8.15 -13.01
N THR A 329 5.90 9.15 -12.52
CA THR A 329 4.94 9.97 -13.25
C THR A 329 5.17 11.45 -12.99
N SER A 330 4.66 12.33 -13.86
CA SER A 330 4.71 13.77 -13.59
C SER A 330 3.56 14.19 -12.65
N PRO A 331 3.72 15.30 -11.87
CA PRO A 331 2.62 15.83 -11.06
C PRO A 331 1.36 16.14 -11.87
N SER A 332 1.52 16.60 -13.12
CA SER A 332 0.41 16.94 -14.01
C SER A 332 -0.32 15.70 -14.50
N ASP A 333 0.40 14.64 -14.86
CA ASP A 333 -0.18 13.37 -15.27
C ASP A 333 -0.86 12.69 -14.09
N TYR A 334 -0.24 12.76 -12.89
CA TYR A 334 -0.81 12.26 -11.65
C TYR A 334 -2.14 12.96 -11.35
N ARG A 335 -2.19 14.30 -11.40
CA ARG A 335 -3.43 15.06 -11.23
C ARG A 335 -4.51 14.62 -12.20
N ARG A 336 -4.17 14.50 -13.49
CA ARG A 336 -5.12 14.07 -14.53
C ARG A 336 -5.66 12.67 -14.26
N GLN A 337 -4.79 11.74 -13.85
CA GLN A 337 -5.18 10.35 -13.58
C GLN A 337 -6.08 10.21 -12.35
N PHE A 338 -5.82 10.96 -11.30
CA PHE A 338 -6.50 10.79 -10.00
C PHE A 338 -7.60 11.82 -9.72
N ARG A 339 -7.80 12.79 -10.61
CA ARG A 339 -8.91 13.76 -10.58
C ARG A 339 -9.93 13.61 -11.71
N ALA A 340 -9.66 12.83 -12.74
CA ALA A 340 -10.57 12.59 -13.85
C ALA A 340 -11.78 11.72 -13.41
N GLY A 341 -12.62 12.26 -12.54
CA GLY A 341 -13.80 11.62 -11.96
C GLY A 341 -14.71 12.62 -11.27
N GLY A 342 -14.59 13.92 -11.60
CA GLY A 342 -15.45 14.99 -11.13
C GLY A 342 -16.39 15.46 -12.23
#